data_a55ebcef776bd94bb871725ab831bda3
#
_entry.id   a55ebcef776bd94bb871725ab831bda3
#
_cell.length_a   1.000
_cell.length_b   1.000
_cell.length_c   1.000
_cell.angle_alpha   90.00
_cell.angle_beta   90.00
_cell.angle_gamma   90.00
#
_symmetry.space_group_name_H-M   'P 1'
#
loop_
_entity.id
_entity.type
_entity.pdbx_description
1 polymer ?
#
loop_
_entity_poly.entity_id
_entity_poly.type
_entity_poly.pdbx_seq_one_letter_code
_entity_poly.pdbx_strand_id
1 'polypeptide(L)'
;MDNLLEVRGLKTHFATDRGLFRAVDGISFNVPRGRTIGLVGESGCGKSVTSLSVMGLVASPGKVEAEAVLFGDRDVLKLSADERRRLRGSKMSMIFQEPMTSLNPVHTVGQQIVEAILAHSAMTPRAARERAIEMLDLVRIPSAAQRIDDFPHNMSGGMRQRVMIAMALSCEPALLIADEPTTALDVTIQAQILDLLSDLQQRLGMAILIITHDLGVIAEVADQVLVMYAGRIVESADVNDLFADPQHPYTIGLLGSIPRIDVDRERLATIEGTVPSPNNQPAGCRFAPRCPFADQRCRRDPPPLRDIAPGHQVACWKAPVEVMS
;
A
#
# COMPACT_ATOMS: atom_id res chain seq x y z
N MET A 1 -7.57 -19.69 -4.53
CA MET A 1 -6.36 -19.30 -3.78
C MET A 1 -6.76 -19.04 -2.34
N ASP A 2 -5.91 -19.40 -1.37
CA ASP A 2 -6.18 -19.12 0.06
C ASP A 2 -5.85 -17.64 0.36
N ASN A 3 -6.87 -16.83 0.64
CA ASN A 3 -6.71 -15.41 0.94
C ASN A 3 -6.28 -15.24 2.41
N LEU A 4 -5.21 -14.49 2.63
CA LEU A 4 -4.76 -14.09 3.96
C LEU A 4 -5.56 -12.89 4.47
N LEU A 5 -5.77 -11.90 3.60
CA LEU A 5 -6.61 -10.73 3.86
C LEU A 5 -7.71 -10.66 2.82
N GLU A 6 -8.95 -10.47 3.27
CA GLU A 6 -10.09 -10.22 2.40
C GLU A 6 -10.83 -8.97 2.87
N VAL A 7 -10.95 -7.98 2.00
CA VAL A 7 -11.61 -6.71 2.25
C VAL A 7 -12.86 -6.64 1.38
N ARG A 8 -14.03 -6.43 1.99
CA ARG A 8 -15.32 -6.35 1.30
C ARG A 8 -16.04 -5.06 1.64
N GLY A 9 -16.32 -4.25 0.63
CA GLY A 9 -17.12 -3.04 0.74
C GLY A 9 -16.55 -2.00 1.72
N LEU A 10 -15.22 -1.88 1.82
CA LEU A 10 -14.57 -0.96 2.76
C LEU A 10 -14.87 0.50 2.41
N LYS A 11 -15.37 1.22 3.41
CA LYS A 11 -15.63 2.67 3.36
C LYS A 11 -14.94 3.35 4.53
N THR A 12 -14.31 4.49 4.25
CA THR A 12 -13.72 5.34 5.30
C THR A 12 -14.05 6.78 5.01
N HIS A 13 -14.68 7.42 5.97
CA HIS A 13 -15.13 8.80 5.83
C HIS A 13 -14.82 9.62 7.09
N PHE A 14 -14.68 10.93 6.88
CA PHE A 14 -14.42 11.92 7.92
C PHE A 14 -15.49 12.98 7.88
N ALA A 15 -16.07 13.27 9.03
CA ALA A 15 -16.95 14.43 9.20
C ALA A 15 -16.08 15.69 9.24
N THR A 16 -16.35 16.64 8.34
CA THR A 16 -15.66 17.93 8.28
C THR A 16 -16.68 19.08 8.26
N ASP A 17 -16.26 20.29 8.54
CA ASP A 17 -17.11 21.49 8.47
C ASP A 17 -17.70 21.72 7.06
N ARG A 18 -17.07 21.14 6.03
CA ARG A 18 -17.50 21.22 4.62
C ARG A 18 -18.33 20.03 4.17
N GLY A 19 -18.74 19.14 5.08
CA GLY A 19 -19.52 17.94 4.80
C GLY A 19 -18.74 16.65 4.96
N LEU A 20 -19.28 15.55 4.43
CA LEU A 20 -18.71 14.22 4.57
C LEU A 20 -17.60 13.99 3.53
N PHE A 21 -16.37 13.86 4.00
CA PHE A 21 -15.20 13.53 3.21
C PHE A 21 -15.07 12.00 3.10
N ARG A 22 -15.35 11.42 1.92
CA ARG A 22 -15.23 9.98 1.66
C ARG A 22 -13.85 9.68 1.07
N ALA A 23 -12.89 9.31 1.92
CA ALA A 23 -11.54 8.97 1.50
C ALA A 23 -11.46 7.61 0.81
N VAL A 24 -12.26 6.63 1.29
CA VAL A 24 -12.44 5.30 0.70
C VAL A 24 -13.94 5.04 0.58
N ASP A 25 -14.39 4.53 -0.56
CA ASP A 25 -15.82 4.43 -0.86
C ASP A 25 -16.19 3.11 -1.53
N GLY A 26 -16.29 2.06 -0.73
CA GLY A 26 -16.82 0.75 -1.14
C GLY A 26 -15.83 -0.08 -1.95
N ILE A 27 -14.56 -0.13 -1.53
CA ILE A 27 -13.56 -0.97 -2.19
C ILE A 27 -13.58 -2.40 -1.66
N SER A 28 -13.31 -3.35 -2.54
CA SER A 28 -13.15 -4.76 -2.23
C SER A 28 -11.91 -5.31 -2.92
N PHE A 29 -11.10 -6.06 -2.19
CA PHE A 29 -9.90 -6.70 -2.73
C PHE A 29 -9.42 -7.82 -1.81
N ASN A 30 -8.53 -8.66 -2.32
CA ASN A 30 -7.92 -9.77 -1.59
C ASN A 30 -6.41 -9.66 -1.61
N VAL A 31 -5.77 -10.18 -0.54
CA VAL A 31 -4.33 -10.41 -0.51
C VAL A 31 -4.10 -11.89 -0.25
N PRO A 32 -3.75 -12.68 -1.28
CA PRO A 32 -3.45 -14.10 -1.12
C PRO A 32 -2.18 -14.31 -0.28
N ARG A 33 -2.06 -15.48 0.34
CA ARG A 33 -0.84 -15.85 1.09
C ARG A 33 0.39 -15.88 0.18
N GLY A 34 1.50 -15.34 0.67
CA GLY A 34 2.78 -15.34 -0.02
C GLY A 34 2.80 -14.56 -1.34
N ARG A 35 1.84 -13.66 -1.56
CA ARG A 35 1.75 -12.82 -2.75
C ARG A 35 1.95 -11.34 -2.40
N THR A 36 2.43 -10.60 -3.38
CA THR A 36 2.56 -9.14 -3.31
C THR A 36 1.46 -8.48 -4.14
N ILE A 37 0.61 -7.69 -3.47
CA ILE A 37 -0.44 -6.90 -4.11
C ILE A 37 -0.02 -5.43 -4.10
N GLY A 38 -0.03 -4.79 -5.27
CA GLY A 38 0.22 -3.37 -5.42
C GLY A 38 -1.08 -2.55 -5.36
N LEU A 39 -1.11 -1.49 -4.56
CA LEU A 39 -2.18 -0.49 -4.57
C LEU A 39 -1.62 0.83 -5.05
N VAL A 40 -2.01 1.25 -6.25
CA VAL A 40 -1.45 2.43 -6.93
C VAL A 40 -2.49 3.50 -7.21
N GLY A 41 -2.03 4.73 -7.42
CA GLY A 41 -2.86 5.87 -7.81
C GLY A 41 -2.23 7.19 -7.40
N GLU A 42 -2.79 8.32 -7.86
CA GLU A 42 -2.32 9.66 -7.53
C GLU A 42 -2.37 9.95 -6.02
N SER A 43 -1.57 10.92 -5.56
CA SER A 43 -1.60 11.37 -4.17
C SER A 43 -3.01 11.83 -3.77
N GLY A 44 -3.44 11.50 -2.55
CA GLY A 44 -4.76 11.84 -2.03
C GLY A 44 -5.92 10.97 -2.54
N CYS A 45 -5.68 9.92 -3.36
CA CYS A 45 -6.77 9.05 -3.85
C CYS A 45 -7.32 8.07 -2.81
N GLY A 46 -6.73 7.98 -1.59
CA GLY A 46 -7.22 7.14 -0.49
C GLY A 46 -6.37 5.93 -0.12
N LYS A 47 -5.20 5.73 -0.73
CA LYS A 47 -4.31 4.55 -0.51
C LYS A 47 -3.91 4.37 0.96
N SER A 48 -3.27 5.37 1.56
CA SER A 48 -2.84 5.32 2.97
C SER A 48 -4.02 5.22 3.94
N VAL A 49 -5.16 5.83 3.60
CA VAL A 49 -6.39 5.66 4.40
C VAL A 49 -6.91 4.22 4.33
N THR A 50 -6.74 3.55 3.18
CA THR A 50 -7.08 2.12 3.03
C THR A 50 -6.25 1.25 3.97
N SER A 51 -4.92 1.44 3.99
CA SER A 51 -4.03 0.68 4.89
C SER A 51 -4.36 0.92 6.36
N LEU A 52 -4.53 2.19 6.76
CA LEU A 52 -4.92 2.54 8.12
C LEU A 52 -6.29 1.96 8.51
N SER A 53 -7.23 1.88 7.57
CA SER A 53 -8.55 1.29 7.80
C SER A 53 -8.45 -0.22 8.05
N VAL A 54 -7.69 -0.94 7.21
CA VAL A 54 -7.43 -2.38 7.39
C VAL A 54 -6.73 -2.66 8.72
N MET A 55 -5.77 -1.82 9.09
CA MET A 55 -5.05 -1.93 10.37
C MET A 55 -5.90 -1.49 11.58
N GLY A 56 -7.07 -0.86 11.38
CA GLY A 56 -7.87 -0.29 12.47
C GLY A 56 -7.15 0.86 13.19
N LEU A 57 -6.42 1.69 12.43
CA LEU A 57 -5.62 2.83 12.91
C LEU A 57 -6.20 4.19 12.49
N VAL A 58 -7.37 4.22 11.88
CA VAL A 58 -8.02 5.49 11.51
C VAL A 58 -8.40 6.25 12.78
N ALA A 59 -7.81 7.44 12.92
CA ALA A 59 -8.06 8.32 14.08
C ALA A 59 -9.43 9.01 13.98
N SER A 60 -10.04 9.34 15.14
CA SER A 60 -11.22 10.21 15.21
C SER A 60 -10.89 11.58 14.54
N PRO A 61 -11.83 12.18 13.77
CA PRO A 61 -13.25 11.84 13.59
C PRO A 61 -13.54 10.83 12.47
N GLY A 62 -12.52 10.13 11.95
CA GLY A 62 -12.68 9.14 10.89
C GLY A 62 -13.52 7.94 11.35
N LYS A 63 -14.41 7.47 10.46
CA LYS A 63 -15.21 6.27 10.65
C LYS A 63 -14.93 5.27 9.55
N VAL A 64 -14.75 4.00 9.95
CA VAL A 64 -14.50 2.87 9.07
C VAL A 64 -15.72 1.97 9.10
N GLU A 65 -16.25 1.62 7.94
CA GLU A 65 -17.35 0.70 7.73
C GLU A 65 -16.94 -0.29 6.62
N ALA A 66 -17.32 -1.54 6.77
CA ALA A 66 -17.16 -2.56 5.73
C ALA A 66 -18.18 -3.67 5.93
N GLU A 67 -18.45 -4.43 4.89
CA GLU A 67 -19.16 -5.70 5.01
C GLU A 67 -18.33 -6.70 5.80
N ALA A 68 -17.02 -6.78 5.51
CA ALA A 68 -16.03 -7.54 6.25
C ALA A 68 -14.60 -7.06 5.96
N VAL A 69 -13.73 -7.17 6.97
CA VAL A 69 -12.27 -7.12 6.83
C VAL A 69 -11.71 -8.37 7.49
N LEU A 70 -11.57 -9.45 6.72
CA LEU A 70 -11.15 -10.74 7.24
C LEU A 70 -9.63 -10.89 7.14
N PHE A 71 -8.99 -11.20 8.25
CA PHE A 71 -7.61 -11.67 8.30
C PHE A 71 -7.62 -13.15 8.73
N GLY A 72 -7.38 -14.04 7.80
CA GLY A 72 -7.76 -15.43 7.94
C GLY A 72 -9.27 -15.54 8.21
N ASP A 73 -9.63 -16.21 9.30
CA ASP A 73 -11.04 -16.40 9.68
C ASP A 73 -11.58 -15.30 10.61
N ARG A 74 -10.80 -14.26 10.91
CA ARG A 74 -11.15 -13.24 11.91
C ARG A 74 -11.49 -11.90 11.26
N ASP A 75 -12.69 -11.38 11.54
CA ASP A 75 -13.08 -10.04 11.12
C ASP A 75 -12.43 -8.97 12.01
N VAL A 76 -11.43 -8.26 11.45
CA VAL A 76 -10.62 -7.26 12.16
C VAL A 76 -11.46 -6.13 12.76
N LEU A 77 -12.56 -5.75 12.09
CA LEU A 77 -13.43 -4.67 12.58
C LEU A 77 -14.27 -5.09 13.79
N LYS A 78 -14.52 -6.40 13.95
CA LYS A 78 -15.29 -6.95 15.10
C LYS A 78 -14.43 -7.32 16.30
N LEU A 79 -13.09 -7.31 16.14
CA LEU A 79 -12.18 -7.57 17.26
C LEU A 79 -12.25 -6.47 18.31
N SER A 80 -12.05 -6.84 19.56
CA SER A 80 -11.82 -5.89 20.65
C SER A 80 -10.54 -5.08 20.44
N ALA A 81 -10.40 -3.96 21.13
CA ALA A 81 -9.20 -3.13 21.04
C ALA A 81 -7.93 -3.91 21.40
N ASP A 82 -8.00 -4.79 22.42
CA ASP A 82 -6.88 -5.62 22.86
C ASP A 82 -6.51 -6.70 21.83
N GLU A 83 -7.50 -7.35 21.22
CA GLU A 83 -7.26 -8.33 20.18
C GLU A 83 -6.63 -7.69 18.93
N ARG A 84 -7.13 -6.51 18.50
CA ARG A 84 -6.52 -5.76 17.42
C ARG A 84 -5.08 -5.34 17.73
N ARG A 85 -4.81 -4.91 18.99
CA ARG A 85 -3.46 -4.56 19.41
C ARG A 85 -2.52 -5.77 19.35
N ARG A 86 -2.99 -6.97 19.78
CA ARG A 86 -2.19 -8.20 19.67
C ARG A 86 -1.97 -8.65 18.25
N LEU A 87 -2.93 -8.43 17.35
CA LEU A 87 -2.82 -8.79 15.93
C LEU A 87 -1.79 -7.90 15.22
N ARG A 88 -1.81 -6.58 15.51
CA ARG A 88 -0.84 -5.62 14.97
C ARG A 88 0.54 -5.89 15.56
N GLY A 89 1.57 -5.82 14.73
CA GLY A 89 2.96 -6.10 15.09
C GLY A 89 3.30 -7.60 15.12
N SER A 90 2.36 -8.48 15.50
CA SER A 90 2.64 -9.92 15.56
C SER A 90 2.26 -10.68 14.30
N LYS A 91 1.09 -10.39 13.69
CA LYS A 91 0.58 -11.10 12.51
C LYS A 91 0.37 -10.18 11.31
N MET A 92 0.02 -8.94 11.56
CA MET A 92 -0.06 -7.86 10.58
C MET A 92 0.88 -6.77 11.01
N SER A 93 1.79 -6.35 10.14
CA SER A 93 2.72 -5.25 10.41
C SER A 93 2.63 -4.18 9.32
N MET A 94 3.10 -2.98 9.63
CA MET A 94 3.04 -1.86 8.71
C MET A 94 4.34 -1.06 8.72
N ILE A 95 4.82 -0.71 7.53
CA ILE A 95 5.85 0.30 7.31
C ILE A 95 5.11 1.57 6.91
N PHE A 96 5.31 2.65 7.68
CA PHE A 96 4.69 3.95 7.43
C PHE A 96 5.50 4.79 6.44
N GLN A 97 4.83 5.74 5.80
CA GLN A 97 5.35 6.56 4.71
C GLN A 97 6.63 7.33 5.04
N GLU A 98 6.82 7.80 6.29
CA GLU A 98 7.95 8.65 6.67
C GLU A 98 8.86 8.00 7.72
N PRO A 99 10.11 7.60 7.35
CA PRO A 99 11.07 7.06 8.30
C PRO A 99 11.45 8.01 9.42
N MET A 100 11.45 9.31 9.12
CA MET A 100 11.88 10.35 10.06
C MET A 100 10.92 10.54 11.24
N THR A 101 9.64 10.29 11.03
CA THR A 101 8.59 10.43 12.04
C THR A 101 8.26 9.10 12.71
N SER A 102 8.65 7.97 12.10
CA SER A 102 8.33 6.63 12.58
C SER A 102 9.33 6.10 13.63
N LEU A 103 10.60 6.54 13.57
CA LEU A 103 11.59 6.20 14.57
C LEU A 103 11.71 7.30 15.63
N ASN A 104 11.65 6.91 16.90
CA ASN A 104 11.82 7.84 18.01
C ASN A 104 13.30 8.30 18.10
N PRO A 105 13.62 9.59 17.92
CA PRO A 105 15.02 10.07 17.87
C PRO A 105 15.75 10.00 19.21
N VAL A 106 15.05 9.84 20.34
CA VAL A 106 15.66 9.79 21.68
C VAL A 106 15.89 8.35 22.19
N HIS A 107 15.56 7.34 21.40
CA HIS A 107 15.84 5.94 21.66
C HIS A 107 16.79 5.37 20.61
N THR A 108 17.66 4.44 21.02
CA THR A 108 18.49 3.71 20.06
C THR A 108 17.64 2.81 19.19
N VAL A 109 18.15 2.43 18.02
CA VAL A 109 17.40 1.54 17.10
C VAL A 109 17.17 0.18 17.76
N GLY A 110 18.13 -0.31 18.54
CA GLY A 110 17.98 -1.56 19.28
C GLY A 110 16.90 -1.51 20.34
N GLN A 111 16.81 -0.41 21.09
CA GLN A 111 15.73 -0.23 22.08
C GLN A 111 14.35 -0.34 21.43
N GLN A 112 14.15 0.29 20.27
CA GLN A 112 12.86 0.31 19.59
C GLN A 112 12.49 -1.07 19.02
N ILE A 113 13.46 -1.80 18.43
CA ILE A 113 13.22 -3.16 17.92
C ILE A 113 12.95 -4.12 19.09
N VAL A 114 13.74 -4.04 20.18
CA VAL A 114 13.56 -4.88 21.39
C VAL A 114 12.20 -4.63 22.02
N GLU A 115 11.74 -3.38 22.12
CA GLU A 115 10.41 -3.03 22.61
C GLU A 115 9.31 -3.69 21.76
N ALA A 116 9.42 -3.61 20.42
CA ALA A 116 8.48 -4.27 19.52
C ALA A 116 8.44 -5.80 19.73
N ILE A 117 9.59 -6.44 19.90
CA ILE A 117 9.68 -7.88 20.17
C ILE A 117 9.01 -8.22 21.51
N LEU A 118 9.36 -7.51 22.58
CA LEU A 118 8.84 -7.79 23.93
C LEU A 118 7.33 -7.50 24.06
N ALA A 119 6.80 -6.59 23.26
CA ALA A 119 5.36 -6.34 23.23
C ALA A 119 4.53 -7.52 22.71
N HIS A 120 5.16 -8.45 21.95
CA HIS A 120 4.46 -9.56 21.28
C HIS A 120 5.02 -10.94 21.58
N SER A 121 6.10 -11.05 22.39
CA SER A 121 6.75 -12.31 22.73
C SER A 121 7.05 -12.42 24.23
N ALA A 122 7.20 -13.64 24.71
CA ALA A 122 7.65 -13.92 26.08
C ALA A 122 9.18 -14.04 26.20
N MET A 123 9.93 -13.44 25.29
CA MET A 123 11.40 -13.46 25.32
C MET A 123 11.95 -12.68 26.50
N THR A 124 13.13 -13.10 26.99
CA THR A 124 13.89 -12.26 27.93
C THR A 124 14.47 -11.04 27.18
N PRO A 125 14.76 -9.92 27.88
CA PRO A 125 15.37 -8.74 27.25
C PRO A 125 16.68 -9.06 26.50
N ARG A 126 17.48 -10.01 27.03
CA ARG A 126 18.70 -10.46 26.37
C ARG A 126 18.42 -11.17 25.06
N ALA A 127 17.50 -12.14 25.06
CA ALA A 127 17.12 -12.86 23.84
C ALA A 127 16.47 -11.93 22.81
N ALA A 128 15.65 -10.97 23.25
CA ALA A 128 15.08 -9.95 22.37
C ALA A 128 16.15 -9.06 21.72
N ARG A 129 17.24 -8.72 22.46
CA ARG A 129 18.36 -7.97 21.90
C ARG A 129 19.15 -8.80 20.87
N GLU A 130 19.40 -10.07 21.16
CA GLU A 130 20.06 -10.99 20.21
C GLU A 130 19.21 -11.10 18.93
N ARG A 131 17.87 -11.26 19.06
CA ARG A 131 16.93 -11.25 17.94
C ARG A 131 16.93 -9.92 17.18
N ALA A 132 17.02 -8.79 17.86
CA ALA A 132 17.09 -7.48 17.21
C ALA A 132 18.36 -7.33 16.35
N ILE A 133 19.50 -7.87 16.78
CA ILE A 133 20.74 -7.91 15.98
C ILE A 133 20.54 -8.78 14.74
N GLU A 134 19.94 -9.98 14.88
CA GLU A 134 19.62 -10.85 13.75
C GLU A 134 18.73 -10.14 12.72
N MET A 135 17.74 -9.37 13.18
CA MET A 135 16.85 -8.62 12.30
C MET A 135 17.57 -7.49 11.57
N LEU A 136 18.52 -6.80 12.24
CA LEU A 136 19.35 -5.78 11.60
C LEU A 136 20.30 -6.40 10.56
N ASP A 137 20.87 -7.57 10.82
CA ASP A 137 21.67 -8.32 9.86
C ASP A 137 20.82 -8.78 8.67
N LEU A 138 19.60 -9.27 8.91
CA LEU A 138 18.64 -9.72 7.88
C LEU A 138 18.31 -8.60 6.91
N VAL A 139 18.15 -7.37 7.38
CA VAL A 139 17.93 -6.20 6.53
C VAL A 139 19.23 -5.56 6.01
N ARG A 140 20.37 -6.27 6.14
CA ARG A 140 21.67 -5.88 5.60
C ARG A 140 22.19 -4.55 6.18
N ILE A 141 22.01 -4.31 7.49
CA ILE A 141 22.68 -3.23 8.22
C ILE A 141 24.13 -3.68 8.49
N PRO A 142 25.15 -2.94 8.00
CA PRO A 142 26.55 -3.32 8.22
C PRO A 142 26.90 -3.20 9.70
N SER A 143 27.62 -4.19 10.26
CA SER A 143 28.03 -4.23 11.67
C SER A 143 26.86 -4.08 12.66
N ALA A 144 25.77 -4.83 12.46
CA ALA A 144 24.52 -4.74 13.21
C ALA A 144 24.72 -4.78 14.74
N ALA A 145 25.63 -5.65 15.24
CA ALA A 145 25.95 -5.77 16.65
C ALA A 145 26.55 -4.49 17.28
N GLN A 146 27.15 -3.62 16.49
CA GLN A 146 27.67 -2.32 16.95
C GLN A 146 26.59 -1.24 16.78
N ARG A 147 25.90 -1.24 15.64
CA ARG A 147 24.91 -0.21 15.28
C ARG A 147 23.59 -0.33 16.01
N ILE A 148 23.33 -1.42 16.69
CA ILE A 148 22.12 -1.59 17.50
C ILE A 148 22.00 -0.52 18.59
N ASP A 149 23.12 0.05 19.03
CA ASP A 149 23.17 1.12 20.03
C ASP A 149 23.22 2.53 19.41
N ASP A 150 23.20 2.63 18.08
CA ASP A 150 23.11 3.91 17.37
C ASP A 150 21.71 4.53 17.51
N PHE A 151 21.67 5.87 17.49
CA PHE A 151 20.43 6.61 17.40
C PHE A 151 20.02 6.81 15.92
N PRO A 152 18.73 6.98 15.62
CA PRO A 152 18.27 7.18 14.24
C PRO A 152 18.97 8.33 13.49
N HIS A 153 19.33 9.41 14.19
CA HIS A 153 19.99 10.56 13.58
C HIS A 153 21.44 10.28 13.16
N ASN A 154 22.07 9.20 13.66
CA ASN A 154 23.41 8.77 13.26
C ASN A 154 23.39 7.86 12.02
N MET A 155 22.21 7.60 11.45
CA MET A 155 22.02 6.70 10.31
C MET A 155 21.60 7.45 9.05
N SER A 156 22.02 6.95 7.89
CA SER A 156 21.52 7.45 6.59
C SER A 156 20.03 7.16 6.40
N GLY A 157 19.37 7.83 5.44
CA GLY A 157 17.96 7.60 5.12
C GLY A 157 17.66 6.13 4.80
N GLY A 158 18.45 5.51 3.93
CA GLY A 158 18.32 4.09 3.60
C GLY A 158 18.55 3.15 4.77
N MET A 159 19.46 3.49 5.70
CA MET A 159 19.67 2.70 6.93
C MET A 159 18.44 2.81 7.86
N ARG A 160 17.88 4.01 8.03
CA ARG A 160 16.66 4.19 8.84
C ARG A 160 15.49 3.40 8.26
N GLN A 161 15.35 3.38 6.92
CA GLN A 161 14.35 2.57 6.24
C GLN A 161 14.54 1.08 6.53
N ARG A 162 15.76 0.57 6.45
CA ARG A 162 16.09 -0.82 6.79
C ARG A 162 15.78 -1.14 8.27
N VAL A 163 16.06 -0.22 9.19
CA VAL A 163 15.69 -0.36 10.61
C VAL A 163 14.18 -0.47 10.80
N MET A 164 13.39 0.35 10.09
CA MET A 164 11.91 0.24 10.13
C MET A 164 11.43 -1.11 9.58
N ILE A 165 12.03 -1.59 8.49
CA ILE A 165 11.74 -2.92 7.97
C ILE A 165 12.08 -3.99 9.01
N ALA A 166 13.27 -3.92 9.65
CA ALA A 166 13.67 -4.84 10.71
C ALA A 166 12.66 -4.85 11.87
N MET A 167 12.23 -3.66 12.31
CA MET A 167 11.23 -3.52 13.37
C MET A 167 9.87 -4.11 12.95
N ALA A 168 9.41 -3.82 11.73
CA ALA A 168 8.14 -4.35 11.21
C ALA A 168 8.15 -5.88 11.08
N LEU A 169 9.30 -6.48 10.79
CA LEU A 169 9.45 -7.93 10.60
C LEU A 169 9.91 -8.68 11.85
N SER A 170 10.20 -7.99 12.94
CA SER A 170 10.80 -8.56 14.15
C SER A 170 9.99 -9.70 14.79
N CYS A 171 8.67 -9.70 14.57
CA CYS A 171 7.74 -10.73 15.04
C CYS A 171 7.25 -11.68 13.93
N GLU A 172 7.89 -11.70 12.76
CA GLU A 172 7.55 -12.57 11.62
C GLU A 172 6.06 -12.48 11.24
N PRO A 173 5.59 -11.31 10.80
CA PRO A 173 4.19 -11.14 10.45
C PRO A 173 3.84 -11.95 9.21
N ALA A 174 2.58 -12.42 9.14
CA ALA A 174 2.07 -13.08 7.94
C ALA A 174 1.71 -12.06 6.83
N LEU A 175 1.39 -10.82 7.21
CA LEU A 175 1.09 -9.71 6.30
C LEU A 175 1.92 -8.48 6.64
N LEU A 176 2.63 -7.96 5.66
CA LEU A 176 3.29 -6.65 5.70
C LEU A 176 2.52 -5.66 4.82
N ILE A 177 2.08 -4.55 5.38
CA ILE A 177 1.57 -3.41 4.63
C ILE A 177 2.68 -2.38 4.54
N ALA A 178 3.16 -2.08 3.33
CA ALA A 178 4.23 -1.12 3.08
C ALA A 178 3.65 0.13 2.39
N ASP A 179 3.46 1.20 3.15
CA ASP A 179 2.89 2.46 2.66
C ASP A 179 4.02 3.39 2.20
N GLU A 180 4.19 3.50 0.90
CA GLU A 180 5.25 4.26 0.22
C GLU A 180 6.67 3.98 0.79
N PRO A 181 7.12 2.72 0.82
CA PRO A 181 8.31 2.32 1.56
C PRO A 181 9.61 2.87 0.99
N THR A 182 9.59 3.50 -0.17
CA THR A 182 10.77 4.04 -0.86
C THR A 182 10.70 5.55 -1.10
N THR A 183 9.66 6.22 -0.62
CA THR A 183 9.49 7.68 -0.77
C THR A 183 10.67 8.43 -0.12
N ALA A 184 11.16 9.46 -0.80
CA ALA A 184 12.31 10.28 -0.39
C ALA A 184 13.68 9.56 -0.35
N LEU A 185 13.80 8.39 -1.00
CA LEU A 185 15.06 7.72 -1.23
C LEU A 185 15.55 7.96 -2.66
N ASP A 186 16.87 7.94 -2.85
CA ASP A 186 17.43 7.93 -4.19
C ASP A 186 17.15 6.60 -4.91
N VAL A 187 17.17 6.62 -6.25
CA VAL A 187 16.77 5.49 -7.10
C VAL A 187 17.58 4.21 -6.79
N THR A 188 18.86 4.35 -6.46
CA THR A 188 19.71 3.20 -6.12
C THR A 188 19.30 2.56 -4.81
N ILE A 189 19.04 3.35 -3.78
CA ILE A 189 18.57 2.86 -2.48
C ILE A 189 17.15 2.31 -2.59
N GLN A 190 16.29 2.95 -3.41
CA GLN A 190 14.95 2.44 -3.70
C GLN A 190 15.00 1.00 -4.23
N ALA A 191 15.77 0.74 -5.30
CA ALA A 191 15.93 -0.59 -5.87
C ALA A 191 16.43 -1.60 -4.80
N GLN A 192 17.43 -1.23 -4.00
CA GLN A 192 17.94 -2.09 -2.93
C GLN A 192 16.89 -2.42 -1.84
N ILE A 193 15.98 -1.50 -1.55
CA ILE A 193 14.90 -1.75 -0.57
C ILE A 193 13.83 -2.67 -1.18
N LEU A 194 13.51 -2.52 -2.46
CA LEU A 194 12.56 -3.38 -3.16
C LEU A 194 13.09 -4.81 -3.29
N ASP A 195 14.34 -4.98 -3.70
CA ASP A 195 15.03 -6.28 -3.71
C ASP A 195 15.00 -6.94 -2.32
N LEU A 196 15.29 -6.15 -1.28
CA LEU A 196 15.26 -6.64 0.09
C LEU A 196 13.86 -7.12 0.49
N LEU A 197 12.82 -6.35 0.18
CA LEU A 197 11.43 -6.74 0.49
C LEU A 197 11.01 -8.01 -0.26
N SER A 198 11.41 -8.16 -1.54
CA SER A 198 11.15 -9.35 -2.33
C SER A 198 11.86 -10.59 -1.77
N ASP A 199 13.16 -10.46 -1.43
CA ASP A 199 13.93 -11.53 -0.79
C ASP A 199 13.27 -11.98 0.55
N LEU A 200 12.86 -11.01 1.37
CA LEU A 200 12.25 -11.27 2.67
C LEU A 200 10.86 -11.91 2.53
N GLN A 201 10.08 -11.45 1.55
CA GLN A 201 8.77 -12.04 1.23
C GLN A 201 8.91 -13.51 0.89
N GLN A 202 9.86 -13.88 0.03
CA GLN A 202 10.10 -15.28 -0.36
C GLN A 202 10.61 -16.13 0.81
N ARG A 203 11.57 -15.61 1.59
CA ARG A 203 12.18 -16.34 2.72
C ARG A 203 11.21 -16.59 3.87
N LEU A 204 10.36 -15.60 4.17
CA LEU A 204 9.42 -15.66 5.29
C LEU A 204 8.05 -16.19 4.88
N GLY A 205 7.76 -16.31 3.58
CA GLY A 205 6.46 -16.73 3.05
C GLY A 205 5.33 -15.77 3.41
N MET A 206 5.66 -14.51 3.69
CA MET A 206 4.67 -13.49 4.05
C MET A 206 3.96 -12.92 2.82
N ALA A 207 2.76 -12.39 3.00
CA ALA A 207 2.09 -11.58 1.99
C ALA A 207 2.47 -10.11 2.15
N ILE A 208 2.50 -9.36 1.04
CA ILE A 208 2.77 -7.92 1.05
C ILE A 208 1.61 -7.17 0.38
N LEU A 209 1.13 -6.10 1.03
CA LEU A 209 0.35 -5.06 0.39
C LEU A 209 1.25 -3.82 0.26
N ILE A 210 1.76 -3.56 -0.94
CA ILE A 210 2.61 -2.41 -1.22
C ILE A 210 1.78 -1.27 -1.78
N ILE A 211 1.92 -0.10 -1.20
CA ILE A 211 1.21 1.12 -1.59
C ILE A 211 2.25 2.10 -2.14
N THR A 212 2.03 2.58 -3.34
CA THR A 212 2.90 3.57 -3.98
C THR A 212 2.16 4.36 -5.05
N HIS A 213 2.72 5.47 -5.46
CA HIS A 213 2.30 6.19 -6.66
C HIS A 213 3.20 5.87 -7.87
N ASP A 214 4.27 5.09 -7.67
CA ASP A 214 5.23 4.71 -8.69
C ASP A 214 4.87 3.34 -9.30
N LEU A 215 4.42 3.36 -10.54
CA LEU A 215 4.09 2.15 -11.31
C LEU A 215 5.34 1.33 -11.67
N GLY A 216 6.52 1.96 -11.78
CA GLY A 216 7.77 1.25 -12.00
C GLY A 216 8.08 0.30 -10.85
N VAL A 217 7.91 0.78 -9.61
CA VAL A 217 8.02 -0.05 -8.40
C VAL A 217 7.08 -1.25 -8.46
N ILE A 218 5.84 -1.02 -8.86
CA ILE A 218 4.83 -2.09 -8.93
C ILE A 218 5.15 -3.12 -10.00
N ALA A 219 5.64 -2.70 -11.16
CA ALA A 219 6.05 -3.60 -12.24
C ALA A 219 7.13 -4.58 -11.79
N GLU A 220 7.98 -4.16 -10.84
CA GLU A 220 9.12 -4.94 -10.36
C GLU A 220 8.75 -5.95 -9.28
N VAL A 221 7.81 -5.62 -8.37
CA VAL A 221 7.61 -6.41 -7.15
C VAL A 221 6.21 -6.99 -6.97
N ALA A 222 5.20 -6.53 -7.72
CA ALA A 222 3.82 -6.96 -7.50
C ALA A 222 3.43 -8.15 -8.38
N ASP A 223 2.59 -9.04 -7.84
CA ASP A 223 1.92 -10.10 -8.61
C ASP A 223 0.62 -9.58 -9.24
N GLN A 224 -0.11 -8.74 -8.51
CA GLN A 224 -1.39 -8.16 -8.93
C GLN A 224 -1.42 -6.67 -8.55
N VAL A 225 -2.11 -5.89 -9.35
CA VAL A 225 -2.23 -4.43 -9.17
C VAL A 225 -3.67 -4.02 -9.00
N LEU A 226 -3.90 -3.15 -8.02
CA LEU A 226 -5.16 -2.46 -7.77
C LEU A 226 -4.94 -0.98 -8.07
N VAL A 227 -5.59 -0.45 -9.09
CA VAL A 227 -5.51 0.97 -9.44
C VAL A 227 -6.64 1.71 -8.74
N MET A 228 -6.26 2.69 -7.90
CA MET A 228 -7.21 3.46 -7.09
C MET A 228 -7.31 4.90 -7.60
N TYR A 229 -8.53 5.36 -7.80
CA TYR A 229 -8.84 6.73 -8.17
C TYR A 229 -9.96 7.31 -7.31
N ALA A 230 -9.69 8.44 -6.67
CA ALA A 230 -10.68 9.19 -5.87
C ALA A 230 -11.49 8.30 -4.91
N GLY A 231 -10.84 7.39 -4.17
CA GLY A 231 -11.45 6.53 -3.16
C GLY A 231 -12.06 5.24 -3.69
N ARG A 232 -11.91 4.89 -4.96
CA ARG A 232 -12.44 3.64 -5.57
C ARG A 232 -11.37 2.88 -6.33
N ILE A 233 -11.44 1.56 -6.34
CA ILE A 233 -10.68 0.73 -7.28
C ILE A 233 -11.35 0.89 -8.65
N VAL A 234 -10.55 1.30 -9.64
CA VAL A 234 -11.01 1.52 -11.01
C VAL A 234 -10.56 0.42 -11.97
N GLU A 235 -9.46 -0.25 -11.63
CA GLU A 235 -8.94 -1.40 -12.38
C GLU A 235 -8.17 -2.33 -11.46
N SER A 236 -8.24 -3.63 -11.70
CA SER A 236 -7.50 -4.68 -10.99
C SER A 236 -7.14 -5.78 -11.97
N ALA A 237 -5.86 -6.11 -12.05
CA ALA A 237 -5.37 -7.19 -12.92
C ALA A 237 -4.05 -7.77 -12.38
N ASP A 238 -3.63 -8.92 -12.94
CA ASP A 238 -2.24 -9.36 -12.87
C ASP A 238 -1.32 -8.26 -13.39
N VAL A 239 -0.12 -8.13 -12.82
CA VAL A 239 0.79 -7.03 -13.19
C VAL A 239 1.12 -7.04 -14.68
N ASN A 240 1.38 -8.20 -15.27
CA ASN A 240 1.72 -8.30 -16.69
C ASN A 240 0.55 -7.89 -17.59
N ASP A 241 -0.66 -8.32 -17.23
CA ASP A 241 -1.88 -7.99 -17.98
C ASP A 241 -2.18 -6.48 -17.89
N LEU A 242 -2.03 -5.88 -16.71
CA LEU A 242 -2.26 -4.44 -16.53
C LEU A 242 -1.31 -3.59 -17.38
N PHE A 243 -0.03 -3.99 -17.46
CA PHE A 243 0.98 -3.26 -18.22
C PHE A 243 0.88 -3.50 -19.73
N ALA A 244 0.45 -4.71 -20.14
CA ALA A 244 0.28 -5.07 -21.55
C ALA A 244 -1.02 -4.49 -22.16
N ASP A 245 -2.12 -4.53 -21.40
CA ASP A 245 -3.45 -4.15 -21.89
C ASP A 245 -4.29 -3.42 -20.83
N PRO A 246 -3.88 -2.18 -20.44
CA PRO A 246 -4.64 -1.37 -19.49
C PRO A 246 -5.99 -0.95 -20.07
N GLN A 247 -7.06 -1.11 -19.30
CA GLN A 247 -8.43 -0.96 -19.79
C GLN A 247 -9.18 0.26 -19.24
N HIS A 248 -8.73 0.82 -18.12
CA HIS A 248 -9.32 2.06 -17.64
C HIS A 248 -8.54 3.27 -18.18
N PRO A 249 -9.20 4.31 -18.74
CA PRO A 249 -8.51 5.48 -19.29
C PRO A 249 -7.56 6.19 -18.31
N TYR A 250 -7.83 6.11 -17.02
CA TYR A 250 -6.92 6.60 -15.98
C TYR A 250 -5.63 5.77 -15.90
N THR A 251 -5.73 4.45 -15.95
CA THR A 251 -4.57 3.54 -15.96
C THR A 251 -3.71 3.76 -17.20
N ILE A 252 -4.36 3.90 -18.37
CA ILE A 252 -3.68 4.23 -19.63
C ILE A 252 -2.90 5.55 -19.49
N GLY A 253 -3.54 6.56 -18.90
CA GLY A 253 -2.90 7.86 -18.65
C GLY A 253 -1.73 7.77 -17.66
N LEU A 254 -1.87 6.99 -16.59
CA LEU A 254 -0.79 6.77 -15.61
C LEU A 254 0.42 6.07 -16.27
N LEU A 255 0.19 5.00 -17.03
CA LEU A 255 1.25 4.28 -17.74
C LEU A 255 1.89 5.14 -18.83
N GLY A 256 1.11 5.97 -19.50
CA GLY A 256 1.61 6.93 -20.50
C GLY A 256 2.48 8.05 -19.92
N SER A 257 2.40 8.29 -18.61
CA SER A 257 3.23 9.29 -17.91
C SER A 257 4.56 8.76 -17.41
N ILE A 258 4.82 7.44 -17.53
CA ILE A 258 6.11 6.83 -17.18
C ILE A 258 7.15 7.21 -18.26
N PRO A 259 8.31 7.76 -17.88
CA PRO A 259 9.38 8.02 -18.82
C PRO A 259 9.87 6.71 -19.45
N ARG A 260 9.84 6.64 -20.80
CA ARG A 260 10.40 5.51 -21.55
C ARG A 260 11.74 5.92 -22.13
N ILE A 261 12.78 5.15 -21.83
CA ILE A 261 14.17 5.42 -22.27
C ILE A 261 14.32 5.21 -23.79
N ASP A 262 13.48 4.38 -24.39
CA ASP A 262 13.52 3.93 -25.77
C ASP A 262 12.73 4.83 -26.75
N VAL A 263 12.01 5.82 -26.25
CA VAL A 263 11.17 6.71 -27.07
C VAL A 263 11.50 8.18 -26.76
N ASP A 264 12.10 8.86 -27.73
CA ASP A 264 12.35 10.30 -27.66
C ASP A 264 11.02 11.06 -27.84
N ARG A 265 10.28 11.26 -26.75
CA ARG A 265 9.06 12.07 -26.74
C ARG A 265 9.40 13.44 -26.17
N GLU A 266 9.17 14.49 -26.94
CA GLU A 266 9.35 15.88 -26.51
C GLU A 266 8.49 16.26 -25.27
N ARG A 267 7.41 15.52 -24.99
CA ARG A 267 6.56 15.69 -23.79
C ARG A 267 6.03 14.34 -23.31
N LEU A 268 6.13 14.11 -22.01
CA LEU A 268 5.43 13.00 -21.35
C LEU A 268 3.91 13.24 -21.43
N ALA A 269 3.15 12.17 -21.63
CA ALA A 269 1.70 12.26 -21.54
C ALA A 269 1.32 12.60 -20.09
N THR A 270 0.57 13.66 -19.89
CA THR A 270 0.07 14.06 -18.56
C THR A 270 -1.44 13.91 -18.52
N ILE A 271 -1.96 13.45 -17.41
CA ILE A 271 -3.40 13.41 -17.17
C ILE A 271 -3.83 14.83 -16.78
N GLU A 272 -4.51 15.52 -17.70
CA GLU A 272 -4.94 16.91 -17.48
C GLU A 272 -5.95 17.02 -16.31
N GLY A 273 -5.96 18.18 -15.66
CA GLY A 273 -6.85 18.49 -14.56
C GLY A 273 -6.40 17.93 -13.20
N THR A 274 -7.26 18.02 -12.20
CA THR A 274 -6.99 17.58 -10.83
C THR A 274 -7.98 16.53 -10.37
N VAL A 275 -7.58 15.69 -9.41
CA VAL A 275 -8.49 14.72 -8.78
C VAL A 275 -9.66 15.48 -8.15
N PRO A 276 -10.92 15.05 -8.40
CA PRO A 276 -12.08 15.69 -7.80
C PRO A 276 -11.97 15.73 -6.27
N SER A 277 -12.33 16.89 -5.73
CA SER A 277 -12.38 17.01 -4.26
C SER A 277 -13.36 15.97 -3.68
N PRO A 278 -12.99 15.28 -2.60
CA PRO A 278 -13.86 14.29 -1.96
C PRO A 278 -15.22 14.85 -1.49
N ASN A 279 -15.30 16.15 -1.28
CA ASN A 279 -16.54 16.84 -0.93
C ASN A 279 -17.40 17.23 -2.17
N ASN A 280 -16.84 17.14 -3.38
CA ASN A 280 -17.52 17.47 -4.63
C ASN A 280 -17.21 16.41 -5.69
N GLN A 281 -17.58 15.18 -5.39
CA GLN A 281 -17.36 14.07 -6.31
C GLN A 281 -18.45 14.04 -7.39
N PRO A 282 -18.11 13.71 -8.66
CA PRO A 282 -19.09 13.50 -9.71
C PRO A 282 -20.12 12.43 -9.33
N ALA A 283 -21.37 12.62 -9.76
CA ALA A 283 -22.43 11.65 -9.53
C ALA A 283 -22.18 10.32 -10.27
N GLY A 284 -21.57 10.39 -11.46
CA GLY A 284 -21.20 9.23 -12.27
C GLY A 284 -19.78 8.73 -12.01
N CYS A 285 -19.07 8.41 -13.11
CA CYS A 285 -17.67 8.04 -13.06
C CYS A 285 -16.82 9.19 -12.51
N ARG A 286 -16.04 8.91 -11.46
CA ARG A 286 -15.20 9.92 -10.80
C ARG A 286 -14.11 10.48 -11.70
N PHE A 287 -13.66 9.69 -12.68
CA PHE A 287 -12.69 10.12 -13.68
C PHE A 287 -13.32 10.89 -14.86
N ALA A 288 -14.66 10.90 -15.03
CA ALA A 288 -15.32 11.53 -16.16
C ALA A 288 -14.91 12.99 -16.45
N PRO A 289 -14.62 13.86 -15.46
CA PRO A 289 -14.14 15.22 -15.74
C PRO A 289 -12.78 15.32 -16.43
N ARG A 290 -11.94 14.28 -16.30
CA ARG A 290 -10.57 14.20 -16.85
C ARG A 290 -10.48 13.17 -18.00
N CYS A 291 -11.56 12.42 -18.27
CA CYS A 291 -11.55 11.35 -19.24
C CYS A 291 -11.83 11.89 -20.65
N PRO A 292 -10.92 11.69 -21.61
CA PRO A 292 -11.15 12.14 -23.00
C PRO A 292 -12.29 11.36 -23.69
N PHE A 293 -12.65 10.19 -23.17
CA PHE A 293 -13.73 9.33 -23.74
C PHE A 293 -15.07 9.48 -23.01
N ALA A 294 -15.19 10.45 -22.07
CA ALA A 294 -16.40 10.59 -21.25
C ALA A 294 -17.61 11.02 -22.06
N ASP A 295 -18.70 10.28 -21.93
CA ASP A 295 -20.02 10.60 -22.49
C ASP A 295 -21.05 10.94 -21.39
N GLN A 296 -22.33 11.10 -21.78
CA GLN A 296 -23.42 11.42 -20.86
C GLN A 296 -23.64 10.33 -19.82
N ARG A 297 -23.49 9.04 -20.19
CA ARG A 297 -23.61 7.92 -19.24
C ARG A 297 -22.52 7.97 -18.19
N CYS A 298 -21.28 8.23 -18.61
CA CYS A 298 -20.14 8.38 -17.70
C CYS A 298 -20.34 9.52 -16.68
N ARG A 299 -21.03 10.58 -17.05
CA ARG A 299 -21.31 11.73 -16.16
C ARG A 299 -22.46 11.47 -15.20
N ARG A 300 -23.40 10.59 -15.55
CA ARG A 300 -24.61 10.34 -14.78
C ARG A 300 -24.50 9.11 -13.89
N ASP A 301 -23.95 8.01 -14.41
CA ASP A 301 -24.02 6.71 -13.78
C ASP A 301 -22.58 6.22 -13.41
N PRO A 302 -22.31 5.85 -12.15
CA PRO A 302 -21.02 5.30 -11.77
C PRO A 302 -20.86 3.88 -12.35
N PRO A 303 -19.74 3.59 -13.07
CA PRO A 303 -19.50 2.24 -13.58
C PRO A 303 -19.22 1.28 -12.42
N PRO A 304 -19.80 0.07 -12.41
CA PRO A 304 -19.41 -0.98 -11.49
C PRO A 304 -18.04 -1.54 -11.86
N LEU A 305 -17.29 -2.00 -10.86
CA LEU A 305 -16.12 -2.84 -11.10
C LEU A 305 -16.61 -4.22 -11.58
N ARG A 306 -16.22 -4.63 -12.78
CA ARG A 306 -16.70 -5.87 -13.43
C ARG A 306 -15.57 -6.60 -14.12
N ASP A 307 -15.67 -7.92 -14.19
CA ASP A 307 -14.73 -8.74 -14.94
C ASP A 307 -14.89 -8.48 -16.45
N ILE A 308 -13.77 -8.24 -17.12
CA ILE A 308 -13.67 -8.13 -18.58
C ILE A 308 -12.90 -9.32 -19.17
N ALA A 309 -12.01 -9.92 -18.36
CA ALA A 309 -11.30 -11.16 -18.62
C ALA A 309 -11.06 -11.88 -17.29
N PRO A 310 -10.69 -13.16 -17.28
CA PRO A 310 -10.33 -13.88 -16.05
C PRO A 310 -9.23 -13.14 -15.27
N GLY A 311 -9.55 -12.68 -14.05
CA GLY A 311 -8.61 -11.95 -13.20
C GLY A 311 -8.39 -10.47 -13.56
N HIS A 312 -9.06 -9.95 -14.58
CA HIS A 312 -9.00 -8.55 -14.98
C HIS A 312 -10.35 -7.87 -14.79
N GLN A 313 -10.42 -6.95 -13.84
CA GLN A 313 -11.61 -6.18 -13.49
C GLN A 313 -11.44 -4.70 -13.81
N VAL A 314 -12.48 -4.05 -14.33
CA VAL A 314 -12.44 -2.63 -14.66
C VAL A 314 -13.77 -1.93 -14.36
N ALA A 315 -13.69 -0.72 -13.81
CA ALA A 315 -14.83 0.17 -13.57
C ALA A 315 -14.94 1.23 -14.68
N CYS A 316 -15.18 0.80 -15.90
CA CYS A 316 -15.35 1.67 -17.06
C CYS A 316 -16.50 1.21 -17.95
N TRP A 317 -17.36 2.16 -18.38
CA TRP A 317 -18.44 1.88 -19.33
C TRP A 317 -17.95 1.57 -20.74
N LYS A 318 -16.73 2.02 -21.08
CA LYS A 318 -16.11 1.87 -22.39
C LYS A 318 -15.26 0.63 -22.54
N ALA A 319 -14.96 -0.07 -21.43
CA ALA A 319 -14.16 -1.27 -21.49
C ALA A 319 -14.94 -2.45 -22.13
N PRO A 320 -14.27 -3.32 -22.91
CA PRO A 320 -12.87 -3.24 -23.27
C PRO A 320 -12.56 -2.05 -24.19
N VAL A 321 -11.43 -1.39 -23.94
CA VAL A 321 -10.95 -0.27 -24.76
C VAL A 321 -9.91 -0.83 -25.73
N GLU A 322 -10.15 -0.75 -27.02
CA GLU A 322 -9.13 -1.07 -28.02
C GLU A 322 -8.06 0.04 -27.99
N VAL A 323 -6.94 -0.25 -27.37
CA VAL A 323 -5.77 0.63 -27.45
C VAL A 323 -5.19 0.46 -28.85
N MET A 324 -5.40 1.44 -29.72
CA MET A 324 -4.73 1.44 -31.04
C MET A 324 -3.23 1.52 -30.79
N SER A 325 -2.54 0.43 -31.10
CA SER A 325 -1.09 0.24 -31.04
C SER A 325 -0.33 1.17 -31.99
#